data_1221595c2eec026145d6bdd870059753
#
_entry.id   1221595c2eec026145d6bdd870059753
#
_cell.length_a   1.000
_cell.length_b   1.000
_cell.length_c   1.000
_cell.angle_alpha   90.00
_cell.angle_beta   90.00
_cell.angle_gamma   90.00
#
_symmetry.space_group_name_H-M   'P 1'
#
loop_
_entity.id
_entity.type
_entity.pdbx_description
1 polymer ?
#
loop_
_entity_poly.entity_id
_entity_poly.type
_entity_poly.pdbx_seq_one_letter_code
_entity_poly.pdbx_strand_id
1 'polypeptide(L)'
;MRVHFVVHESFESAGAYLKWAEDRGYTISWSRVYAGEALPPNADEFDMLVVFGGPQSPRTTREECPYFDSRAEQHLINQAITARRMVIGICLGSQLIGEALGAAVCQSPEKEIGHYPITLTEAGLRHPLIAHFGSPLTVGHWHNDMPGLTDQATVLAESAGCPRQIVQYGNFVYGFQCHMEFTVEAVEGLIQHSQQELADAQGKRFIRSVAEMRAWDYQQMNEKLWRFLDELMLAHSQK
;
A
#
# COMPACT_ATOMS: atom_id res chain seq x y z
N MET A 1 21.10 1.40 0.68
CA MET A 1 19.96 1.34 -0.25
C MET A 1 19.28 2.70 -0.27
N ARG A 2 18.69 3.07 -1.40
CA ARG A 2 17.92 4.30 -1.61
C ARG A 2 16.45 3.92 -1.73
N VAL A 3 15.61 4.43 -0.85
CA VAL A 3 14.17 4.22 -0.86
C VAL A 3 13.50 5.53 -1.24
N HIS A 4 12.61 5.50 -2.21
CA HIS A 4 11.81 6.65 -2.61
C HIS A 4 10.35 6.46 -2.21
N PHE A 5 9.79 7.42 -1.51
CA PHE A 5 8.41 7.43 -1.03
C PHE A 5 7.57 8.45 -1.81
N VAL A 6 6.45 8.01 -2.38
CA VAL A 6 5.43 8.88 -2.98
C VAL A 6 4.25 8.95 -2.03
N VAL A 7 3.90 10.15 -1.57
CA VAL A 7 2.85 10.41 -0.56
C VAL A 7 1.86 11.42 -1.12
N HIS A 8 0.57 11.12 -1.01
CA HIS A 8 -0.50 11.87 -1.66
C HIS A 8 -1.16 12.91 -0.77
N GLU A 9 -1.11 12.72 0.57
CA GLU A 9 -1.72 13.63 1.53
C GLU A 9 -0.84 13.84 2.76
N SER A 10 -0.95 15.00 3.39
CA SER A 10 -0.15 15.33 4.57
C SER A 10 -0.47 14.48 5.80
N PHE A 11 -1.68 13.91 5.84
CA PHE A 11 -2.16 13.05 6.92
C PHE A 11 -1.98 11.56 6.64
N GLU A 12 -1.52 11.19 5.45
CA GLU A 12 -1.17 9.81 5.11
C GLU A 12 0.32 9.57 5.36
N SER A 13 0.59 9.00 6.51
CA SER A 13 1.96 8.74 6.98
C SER A 13 2.56 7.49 6.33
N ALA A 14 3.86 7.53 6.06
CA ALA A 14 4.62 6.34 5.68
C ALA A 14 4.78 5.31 6.83
N GLY A 15 4.40 5.68 8.05
CA GLY A 15 4.26 4.79 9.20
C GLY A 15 5.43 3.83 9.38
N ALA A 16 5.11 2.53 9.44
CA ALA A 16 6.11 1.49 9.66
C ALA A 16 7.15 1.35 8.54
N TYR A 17 6.88 1.80 7.30
CA TYR A 17 7.90 1.83 6.24
C TYR A 17 9.00 2.84 6.54
N LEU A 18 8.62 4.03 7.02
CA LEU A 18 9.60 5.05 7.39
C LEU A 18 10.50 4.56 8.53
N LYS A 19 9.88 4.05 9.59
CA LYS A 19 10.63 3.50 10.73
C LYS A 19 11.59 2.38 10.29
N TRP A 20 11.15 1.47 9.44
CA TRP A 20 11.99 0.41 8.90
C TRP A 20 13.21 0.95 8.14
N ALA A 21 13.00 1.95 7.29
CA ALA A 21 14.07 2.52 6.48
C ALA A 21 15.08 3.30 7.35
N GLU A 22 14.60 4.05 8.35
CA GLU A 22 15.44 4.79 9.30
C GLU A 22 16.27 3.85 10.19
N ASP A 23 15.63 2.82 10.77
CA ASP A 23 16.31 1.84 11.65
C ASP A 23 17.45 1.09 10.91
N ARG A 24 17.38 0.99 9.59
CA ARG A 24 18.39 0.34 8.75
C ARG A 24 19.38 1.30 8.10
N GLY A 25 19.25 2.60 8.38
CA GLY A 25 20.14 3.64 7.86
C GLY A 25 20.09 3.79 6.34
N TYR A 26 18.91 3.56 5.72
CA TYR A 26 18.74 3.75 4.28
C TYR A 26 18.61 5.23 3.92
N THR A 27 19.05 5.58 2.71
CA THR A 27 18.83 6.92 2.17
C THR A 27 17.36 7.02 1.72
N ILE A 28 16.64 7.97 2.30
CA ILE A 28 15.22 8.18 2.03
C ILE A 28 15.08 9.46 1.21
N SER A 29 14.28 9.38 0.13
CA SER A 29 13.83 10.52 -0.65
C SER A 29 12.31 10.51 -0.78
N TRP A 30 11.71 11.67 -1.07
CA TRP A 30 10.28 11.87 -1.03
C TRP A 30 9.78 12.59 -2.28
N SER A 31 8.56 12.25 -2.68
CA SER A 31 7.68 13.06 -3.50
C SER A 31 6.37 13.25 -2.75
N ARG A 32 6.27 14.34 -1.99
CA ARG A 32 5.03 14.77 -1.35
C ARG A 32 4.23 15.54 -2.38
N VAL A 33 3.45 14.81 -3.21
CA VAL A 33 2.76 15.42 -4.35
C VAL A 33 1.75 16.49 -3.90
N TYR A 34 1.12 16.32 -2.73
CA TYR A 34 0.25 17.33 -2.11
C TYR A 34 0.97 18.67 -1.81
N ALA A 35 2.28 18.64 -1.64
CA ALA A 35 3.12 19.82 -1.42
C ALA A 35 3.76 20.35 -2.72
N GLY A 36 3.43 19.76 -3.88
CA GLY A 36 3.99 20.13 -5.18
C GLY A 36 5.40 19.60 -5.44
N GLU A 37 5.90 18.64 -4.64
CA GLU A 37 7.18 17.98 -4.89
C GLU A 37 7.08 17.11 -6.14
N ALA A 38 8.11 17.21 -7.01
CA ALA A 38 8.14 16.47 -8.26
C ALA A 38 8.42 14.97 -8.02
N LEU A 39 7.90 14.12 -8.90
CA LEU A 39 8.32 12.73 -9.01
C LEU A 39 9.76 12.65 -9.54
N PRO A 40 10.54 11.59 -9.19
CA PRO A 40 11.82 11.33 -9.84
C PRO A 40 11.67 11.26 -11.36
N PRO A 41 12.60 11.81 -12.12
CA PRO A 41 12.54 11.80 -13.59
C PRO A 41 12.68 10.38 -14.17
N ASN A 42 13.28 9.47 -13.43
CA ASN A 42 13.49 8.08 -13.82
C ASN A 42 13.79 7.18 -12.60
N ALA A 43 13.90 5.87 -12.84
CA ALA A 43 14.16 4.86 -11.80
C ALA A 43 15.64 4.72 -11.38
N ASP A 44 16.54 5.58 -11.82
CA ASP A 44 17.97 5.50 -11.46
C ASP A 44 18.27 6.11 -10.08
N GLU A 45 17.33 6.90 -9.57
CA GLU A 45 17.49 7.63 -8.32
C GLU A 45 17.22 6.78 -7.06
N PHE A 46 16.58 5.63 -7.22
CA PHE A 46 16.21 4.75 -6.11
C PHE A 46 16.41 3.26 -6.43
N ASP A 47 16.46 2.45 -5.40
CA ASP A 47 16.53 0.99 -5.47
C ASP A 47 15.17 0.35 -5.14
N MET A 48 14.35 1.07 -4.34
CA MET A 48 12.98 0.71 -3.98
C MET A 48 12.06 1.93 -4.14
N LEU A 49 10.93 1.74 -4.80
CA LEU A 49 9.81 2.69 -4.90
C LEU A 49 8.68 2.21 -4.01
N VAL A 50 8.18 3.07 -3.12
CA VAL A 50 7.00 2.82 -2.31
C VAL A 50 5.97 3.91 -2.60
N VAL A 51 4.82 3.54 -3.16
CA VAL A 51 3.71 4.45 -3.48
C VAL A 51 2.60 4.21 -2.48
N PHE A 52 2.33 5.21 -1.66
CA PHE A 52 1.37 5.12 -0.57
C PHE A 52 -0.09 5.27 -1.01
N GLY A 53 -0.98 5.24 -0.04
CA GLY A 53 -2.39 5.48 -0.18
C GLY A 53 -2.73 6.93 -0.50
N GLY A 54 -4.03 7.19 -0.64
CA GLY A 54 -4.59 8.50 -0.91
C GLY A 54 -6.10 8.41 -1.08
N PRO A 55 -6.83 9.51 -0.85
CA PRO A 55 -8.26 9.57 -1.09
C PRO A 55 -8.62 9.57 -2.58
N GLN A 56 -7.60 9.75 -3.44
CA GLN A 56 -7.77 9.74 -4.89
C GLN A 56 -8.01 8.30 -5.40
N SER A 57 -8.47 8.20 -6.62
CA SER A 57 -8.52 6.96 -7.42
C SER A 57 -7.53 7.09 -8.58
N PRO A 58 -7.03 5.99 -9.16
CA PRO A 58 -6.28 6.05 -10.42
C PRO A 58 -7.03 6.79 -11.56
N ARG A 59 -8.35 6.96 -11.43
CA ARG A 59 -9.20 7.69 -12.38
C ARG A 59 -9.38 9.16 -12.06
N THR A 60 -8.92 9.62 -10.89
CA THR A 60 -9.00 11.02 -10.49
C THR A 60 -8.20 11.88 -11.47
N THR A 61 -8.87 12.90 -12.00
CA THR A 61 -8.28 13.82 -12.98
C THR A 61 -7.55 14.97 -12.29
N ARG A 62 -6.66 15.64 -13.01
CA ARG A 62 -6.01 16.87 -12.51
C ARG A 62 -6.96 18.06 -12.33
N GLU A 63 -8.14 18.00 -12.91
CA GLU A 63 -9.20 18.99 -12.66
C GLU A 63 -9.82 18.79 -11.28
N GLU A 64 -9.98 17.53 -10.86
CA GLU A 64 -10.51 17.16 -9.53
C GLU A 64 -9.46 17.31 -8.44
N CYS A 65 -8.19 16.94 -8.73
CA CYS A 65 -7.07 17.02 -7.80
C CYS A 65 -5.81 17.53 -8.53
N PRO A 66 -5.53 18.85 -8.51
CA PRO A 66 -4.49 19.46 -9.35
C PRO A 66 -3.06 18.98 -9.11
N TYR A 67 -2.75 18.48 -7.91
CA TYR A 67 -1.42 17.96 -7.56
C TYR A 67 -1.25 16.47 -7.83
N PHE A 68 -2.33 15.72 -8.10
CA PHE A 68 -2.28 14.30 -8.38
C PHE A 68 -2.24 14.04 -9.89
N ASP A 69 -1.18 13.39 -10.36
CA ASP A 69 -1.02 12.97 -11.74
C ASP A 69 -0.87 11.45 -11.85
N SER A 70 -2.02 10.77 -11.91
CA SER A 70 -2.09 9.30 -12.01
C SER A 70 -1.24 8.74 -13.16
N ARG A 71 -1.17 9.45 -14.32
CA ARG A 71 -0.38 8.98 -15.47
C ARG A 71 1.12 9.11 -15.25
N ALA A 72 1.55 10.19 -14.61
CA ALA A 72 2.96 10.39 -14.29
C ALA A 72 3.43 9.32 -13.28
N GLU A 73 2.61 9.00 -12.27
CA GLU A 73 2.93 7.96 -11.30
C GLU A 73 2.94 6.57 -11.92
N GLN A 74 1.97 6.22 -12.76
CA GLN A 74 1.97 4.97 -13.53
C GLN A 74 3.19 4.85 -14.43
N HIS A 75 3.63 5.97 -15.04
CA HIS A 75 4.84 6.00 -15.85
C HIS A 75 6.10 5.70 -15.01
N LEU A 76 6.24 6.33 -13.84
CA LEU A 76 7.34 6.08 -12.90
C LEU A 76 7.35 4.63 -12.42
N ILE A 77 6.17 4.07 -12.07
CA ILE A 77 6.00 2.66 -11.68
C ILE A 77 6.50 1.75 -12.82
N ASN A 78 6.08 2.00 -14.06
CA ASN A 78 6.53 1.22 -15.22
C ASN A 78 8.05 1.32 -15.45
N GLN A 79 8.63 2.50 -15.29
CA GLN A 79 10.08 2.67 -15.36
C GLN A 79 10.80 1.86 -14.27
N ALA A 80 10.29 1.90 -13.03
CA ALA A 80 10.84 1.15 -11.91
C ALA A 80 10.78 -0.38 -12.14
N ILE A 81 9.64 -0.89 -12.63
CA ILE A 81 9.45 -2.30 -12.98
C ILE A 81 10.41 -2.72 -14.09
N THR A 82 10.52 -1.91 -15.16
CA THR A 82 11.41 -2.17 -16.30
C THR A 82 12.88 -2.18 -15.86
N ALA A 83 13.27 -1.27 -14.96
CA ALA A 83 14.59 -1.20 -14.37
C ALA A 83 14.84 -2.27 -13.28
N ARG A 84 13.88 -3.19 -13.07
CA ARG A 84 13.93 -4.25 -12.05
C ARG A 84 14.13 -3.73 -10.62
N ARG A 85 13.60 -2.55 -10.31
CA ARG A 85 13.58 -2.02 -8.96
C ARG A 85 12.51 -2.74 -8.14
N MET A 86 12.65 -2.72 -6.83
CA MET A 86 11.57 -3.14 -5.93
C MET A 86 10.46 -2.08 -5.98
N VAL A 87 9.22 -2.52 -6.18
CA VAL A 87 8.05 -1.64 -6.22
C VAL A 87 6.99 -2.16 -5.26
N ILE A 88 6.59 -1.31 -4.33
CA ILE A 88 5.51 -1.61 -3.38
C ILE A 88 4.47 -0.50 -3.50
N GLY A 89 3.22 -0.89 -3.72
CA GLY A 89 2.08 0.01 -3.69
C GLY A 89 1.15 -0.32 -2.53
N ILE A 90 0.68 0.69 -1.80
CA ILE A 90 -0.25 0.54 -0.70
C ILE A 90 -1.55 1.26 -1.06
N CYS A 91 -2.71 0.61 -0.91
CA CYS A 91 -4.05 1.13 -1.18
C CYS A 91 -4.12 1.75 -2.60
N LEU A 92 -4.18 3.08 -2.75
CA LEU A 92 -4.08 3.75 -4.06
C LEU A 92 -2.84 3.32 -4.84
N GLY A 93 -1.68 3.21 -4.19
CA GLY A 93 -0.44 2.75 -4.83
C GLY A 93 -0.56 1.33 -5.41
N SER A 94 -1.27 0.42 -4.75
CA SER A 94 -1.52 -0.93 -5.28
C SER A 94 -2.41 -0.91 -6.52
N GLN A 95 -3.38 -0.02 -6.55
CA GLN A 95 -4.27 0.20 -7.70
C GLN A 95 -3.51 0.82 -8.87
N LEU A 96 -2.60 1.78 -8.60
CA LEU A 96 -1.73 2.38 -9.62
C LEU A 96 -0.76 1.38 -10.25
N ILE A 97 -0.27 0.39 -9.49
CA ILE A 97 0.52 -0.72 -10.07
C ILE A 97 -0.33 -1.51 -11.07
N GLY A 98 -1.56 -1.89 -10.70
CA GLY A 98 -2.48 -2.58 -11.59
C GLY A 98 -2.72 -1.79 -12.89
N GLU A 99 -3.07 -0.51 -12.78
CA GLU A 99 -3.31 0.38 -13.93
C GLU A 99 -2.05 0.55 -14.80
N ALA A 100 -0.87 0.73 -14.20
CA ALA A 100 0.39 0.81 -14.92
C ALA A 100 0.67 -0.45 -15.75
N LEU A 101 0.20 -1.59 -15.31
CA LEU A 101 0.34 -2.88 -16.00
C LEU A 101 -0.89 -3.24 -16.88
N GLY A 102 -1.82 -2.30 -17.08
CA GLY A 102 -2.99 -2.44 -17.95
C GLY A 102 -4.18 -3.15 -17.28
N ALA A 103 -4.17 -3.33 -15.98
CA ALA A 103 -5.26 -3.95 -15.22
C ALA A 103 -6.02 -2.89 -14.41
N ALA A 104 -7.23 -2.56 -14.85
CA ALA A 104 -8.03 -1.48 -14.30
C ALA A 104 -8.45 -1.72 -12.84
N VAL A 105 -8.38 -0.67 -12.02
CA VAL A 105 -8.96 -0.64 -10.67
C VAL A 105 -10.45 -0.96 -10.72
N CYS A 106 -10.95 -1.68 -9.73
CA CYS A 106 -12.36 -2.00 -9.59
C CYS A 106 -12.82 -1.85 -8.14
N GLN A 107 -14.12 -1.70 -7.97
CA GLN A 107 -14.73 -1.61 -6.65
C GLN A 107 -14.58 -2.93 -5.90
N SER A 108 -14.23 -2.86 -4.62
CA SER A 108 -14.26 -4.00 -3.71
C SER A 108 -15.71 -4.40 -3.39
N PRO A 109 -15.99 -5.67 -3.14
CA PRO A 109 -17.33 -6.10 -2.71
C PRO A 109 -17.85 -5.35 -1.48
N GLU A 110 -16.94 -5.05 -0.54
CA GLU A 110 -17.27 -4.31 0.68
C GLU A 110 -16.24 -3.21 0.93
N LYS A 111 -16.67 -2.13 1.60
CA LYS A 111 -15.80 -1.13 2.17
C LYS A 111 -15.24 -1.65 3.50
N GLU A 112 -13.94 -1.56 3.70
CA GLU A 112 -13.29 -1.96 4.95
C GLU A 112 -12.55 -0.76 5.56
N ILE A 113 -12.88 -0.42 6.82
CA ILE A 113 -12.19 0.61 7.62
C ILE A 113 -11.93 0.08 9.02
N GLY A 114 -10.68 0.17 9.47
CA GLY A 114 -10.23 -0.28 10.78
C GLY A 114 -9.28 -1.47 10.70
N HIS A 115 -9.45 -2.47 11.54
CA HIS A 115 -8.59 -3.64 11.59
C HIS A 115 -9.42 -4.91 11.45
N TYR A 116 -9.08 -5.73 10.44
CA TYR A 116 -9.74 -6.99 10.10
C TYR A 116 -8.72 -8.03 9.67
N PRO A 117 -9.06 -9.33 9.82
CA PRO A 117 -8.16 -10.40 9.40
C PRO A 117 -8.09 -10.50 7.88
N ILE A 118 -6.88 -10.69 7.38
CA ILE A 118 -6.61 -11.25 6.07
C ILE A 118 -6.29 -12.74 6.20
N THR A 119 -6.60 -13.50 5.15
CA THR A 119 -6.31 -14.92 5.02
C THR A 119 -5.40 -15.13 3.82
N LEU A 120 -4.29 -15.84 4.01
CA LEU A 120 -3.41 -16.19 2.91
C LEU A 120 -4.11 -17.19 1.97
N THR A 121 -4.01 -16.93 0.67
CA THR A 121 -4.40 -17.89 -0.35
C THR A 121 -3.46 -19.11 -0.35
N GLU A 122 -3.78 -20.13 -1.12
CA GLU A 122 -2.87 -21.26 -1.30
C GLU A 122 -1.50 -20.84 -1.85
N ALA A 123 -1.48 -19.83 -2.76
CA ALA A 123 -0.25 -19.23 -3.25
C ALA A 123 0.49 -18.46 -2.15
N GLY A 124 -0.23 -17.69 -1.33
CA GLY A 124 0.35 -16.94 -0.21
C GLY A 124 0.97 -17.85 0.85
N LEU A 125 0.32 -18.96 1.18
CA LEU A 125 0.85 -19.95 2.13
C LEU A 125 2.17 -20.60 1.68
N ARG A 126 2.40 -20.67 0.38
CA ARG A 126 3.65 -21.22 -0.21
C ARG A 126 4.66 -20.15 -0.61
N HIS A 127 4.27 -18.87 -0.54
CA HIS A 127 5.12 -17.77 -0.98
C HIS A 127 6.24 -17.49 0.01
N PRO A 128 7.52 -17.53 -0.39
CA PRO A 128 8.66 -17.46 0.53
C PRO A 128 8.68 -16.17 1.36
N LEU A 129 8.23 -15.03 0.80
CA LEU A 129 8.24 -13.73 1.48
C LEU A 129 6.94 -13.43 2.26
N ILE A 130 5.86 -14.19 2.06
CA ILE A 130 4.54 -13.88 2.63
C ILE A 130 4.07 -14.95 3.63
N ALA A 131 4.47 -16.21 3.47
CA ALA A 131 4.00 -17.31 4.32
C ALA A 131 4.20 -17.06 5.83
N HIS A 132 5.23 -16.29 6.20
CA HIS A 132 5.53 -15.95 7.60
C HIS A 132 4.50 -15.00 8.23
N PHE A 133 3.62 -14.36 7.44
CA PHE A 133 2.53 -13.56 8.00
C PHE A 133 1.62 -14.40 8.89
N GLY A 134 1.47 -15.68 8.58
CA GLY A 134 0.48 -16.54 9.20
C GLY A 134 -0.90 -16.33 8.61
N SER A 135 -1.84 -17.17 8.99
CA SER A 135 -3.21 -17.08 8.47
C SER A 135 -4.20 -17.59 9.53
N PRO A 136 -5.12 -16.72 10.02
CA PRO A 136 -5.30 -15.32 9.67
C PRO A 136 -4.28 -14.38 10.35
N LEU A 137 -4.06 -13.19 9.73
CA LEU A 137 -3.36 -12.05 10.32
C LEU A 137 -4.29 -10.83 10.31
N THR A 138 -4.50 -10.18 11.45
CA THR A 138 -5.25 -8.92 11.50
C THR A 138 -4.35 -7.77 11.05
N VAL A 139 -4.84 -6.94 10.12
CA VAL A 139 -4.14 -5.79 9.53
C VAL A 139 -5.06 -4.57 9.43
N GLY A 140 -4.50 -3.41 9.13
CA GLY A 140 -5.25 -2.19 8.87
C GLY A 140 -5.95 -2.20 7.51
N HIS A 141 -7.10 -1.55 7.43
CA HIS A 141 -7.86 -1.32 6.21
C HIS A 141 -8.43 0.09 6.18
N TRP A 142 -8.41 0.72 5.02
CA TRP A 142 -9.11 1.98 4.74
C TRP A 142 -9.33 2.09 3.24
N HIS A 143 -10.28 1.30 2.71
CA HIS A 143 -10.49 1.24 1.27
C HIS A 143 -11.92 0.83 0.89
N ASN A 144 -12.30 1.17 -0.35
CA ASN A 144 -13.54 0.78 -1.01
C ASN A 144 -13.29 0.16 -2.39
N ASP A 145 -12.08 0.32 -2.90
CA ASP A 145 -11.64 -0.21 -4.18
C ASP A 145 -10.56 -1.28 -3.98
N MET A 146 -10.25 -2.00 -5.04
CA MET A 146 -9.21 -3.03 -5.08
C MET A 146 -8.43 -2.98 -6.40
N PRO A 147 -7.16 -3.40 -6.42
CA PRO A 147 -6.33 -3.34 -7.61
C PRO A 147 -6.82 -4.29 -8.71
N GLY A 148 -6.62 -3.92 -9.97
CA GLY A 148 -6.80 -4.80 -11.11
C GLY A 148 -5.79 -5.95 -11.10
N LEU A 149 -6.12 -7.06 -11.77
CA LEU A 149 -5.24 -8.21 -11.93
C LEU A 149 -4.83 -8.37 -13.39
N THR A 150 -3.54 -8.47 -13.65
CA THR A 150 -3.02 -8.94 -14.93
C THR A 150 -3.10 -10.47 -15.00
N ASP A 151 -2.95 -11.05 -16.18
CA ASP A 151 -2.94 -12.51 -16.36
C ASP A 151 -1.81 -13.21 -15.58
N GLN A 152 -0.75 -12.48 -15.23
CA GLN A 152 0.39 -13.00 -14.49
C GLN A 152 0.35 -12.65 -12.99
N ALA A 153 -0.61 -11.85 -12.56
CA ALA A 153 -0.72 -11.45 -11.16
C ALA A 153 -1.19 -12.63 -10.30
N THR A 154 -0.62 -12.71 -9.10
CA THR A 154 -0.99 -13.74 -8.12
C THR A 154 -1.54 -13.07 -6.87
N VAL A 155 -2.78 -13.39 -6.51
CA VAL A 155 -3.36 -12.97 -5.23
C VAL A 155 -2.75 -13.82 -4.12
N LEU A 156 -2.13 -13.19 -3.13
CA LEU A 156 -1.46 -13.83 -2.01
C LEU A 156 -2.27 -13.80 -0.72
N ALA A 157 -3.15 -12.80 -0.56
CA ALA A 157 -4.05 -12.67 0.58
C ALA A 157 -5.38 -12.03 0.20
N GLU A 158 -6.42 -12.41 0.93
CA GLU A 158 -7.78 -11.91 0.81
C GLU A 158 -8.37 -11.62 2.19
N SER A 159 -9.45 -10.84 2.26
CA SER A 159 -10.29 -10.64 3.44
C SER A 159 -11.73 -11.03 3.14
N ALA A 160 -12.58 -11.06 4.16
CA ALA A 160 -14.00 -11.30 3.97
C ALA A 160 -14.72 -10.20 3.16
N GLY A 161 -14.16 -8.99 3.11
CA GLY A 161 -14.69 -7.84 2.38
C GLY A 161 -14.02 -7.59 1.03
N CYS A 162 -12.79 -8.08 0.83
CA CYS A 162 -12.03 -7.83 -0.39
C CYS A 162 -11.18 -9.04 -0.80
N PRO A 163 -11.34 -9.56 -2.05
CA PRO A 163 -10.61 -10.73 -2.52
C PRO A 163 -9.17 -10.44 -2.97
N ARG A 164 -8.65 -9.21 -2.82
CA ARG A 164 -7.35 -8.78 -3.36
C ARG A 164 -6.60 -7.90 -2.37
N GLN A 165 -6.24 -8.46 -1.20
CA GLN A 165 -5.56 -7.70 -0.15
C GLN A 165 -4.04 -7.62 -0.35
N ILE A 166 -3.43 -8.68 -0.87
CA ILE A 166 -2.02 -8.68 -1.26
C ILE A 166 -1.91 -9.33 -2.63
N VAL A 167 -1.32 -8.62 -3.58
CA VAL A 167 -1.14 -9.07 -4.95
C VAL A 167 0.33 -8.95 -5.35
N GLN A 168 0.88 -10.02 -5.92
CA GLN A 168 2.18 -10.01 -6.57
C GLN A 168 1.99 -9.85 -8.08
N TYR A 169 2.61 -8.82 -8.68
CA TYR A 169 2.59 -8.56 -10.12
C TYR A 169 3.87 -8.97 -10.85
N GLY A 170 4.91 -9.27 -10.09
CA GLY A 170 6.22 -9.70 -10.57
C GLY A 170 7.13 -10.03 -9.41
N ASN A 171 8.35 -10.46 -9.67
CA ASN A 171 9.27 -10.94 -8.65
C ASN A 171 9.51 -9.94 -7.49
N PHE A 172 9.50 -8.64 -7.79
CA PHE A 172 9.78 -7.56 -6.83
C PHE A 172 8.70 -6.48 -6.84
N VAL A 173 7.49 -6.81 -7.33
CA VAL A 173 6.37 -5.88 -7.49
C VAL A 173 5.18 -6.39 -6.68
N TYR A 174 4.83 -5.67 -5.62
CA TYR A 174 3.77 -6.06 -4.68
C TYR A 174 2.79 -4.92 -4.46
N GLY A 175 1.51 -5.24 -4.55
CA GLY A 175 0.40 -4.37 -4.16
C GLY A 175 -0.22 -4.86 -2.86
N PHE A 176 -0.30 -3.97 -1.87
CA PHE A 176 -1.03 -4.16 -0.62
C PHE A 176 -2.26 -3.26 -0.66
N GLN A 177 -3.47 -3.82 -0.79
CA GLN A 177 -4.69 -3.04 -0.62
C GLN A 177 -4.93 -2.73 0.85
N CYS A 178 -4.57 -3.66 1.74
CA CYS A 178 -4.52 -3.43 3.18
C CYS A 178 -3.32 -2.58 3.59
N HIS A 179 -3.39 -2.06 4.81
CA HIS A 179 -2.40 -1.17 5.40
C HIS A 179 -1.64 -1.88 6.51
N MET A 180 -0.43 -2.32 6.24
CA MET A 180 0.46 -2.91 7.25
C MET A 180 1.42 -1.88 7.87
N GLU A 181 1.41 -0.65 7.36
CA GLU A 181 2.20 0.48 7.83
C GLU A 181 1.55 1.28 8.94
N PHE A 182 0.26 1.10 9.19
CA PHE A 182 -0.47 1.87 10.18
C PHE A 182 0.22 1.81 11.55
N THR A 183 0.28 2.98 12.18
CA THR A 183 0.64 3.20 13.58
C THR A 183 -0.50 3.96 14.25
N VAL A 184 -0.44 4.10 15.56
CA VAL A 184 -1.43 4.90 16.30
C VAL A 184 -1.52 6.32 15.74
N GLU A 185 -0.37 6.94 15.44
CA GLU A 185 -0.27 8.30 14.92
C GLU A 185 -0.84 8.40 13.51
N ALA A 186 -0.52 7.43 12.64
CA ALA A 186 -1.02 7.39 11.26
C ALA A 186 -2.55 7.25 11.24
N VAL A 187 -3.10 6.35 12.05
CA VAL A 187 -4.54 6.13 12.15
C VAL A 187 -5.26 7.33 12.76
N GLU A 188 -4.67 8.02 13.74
CA GLU A 188 -5.23 9.25 14.30
C GLU A 188 -5.30 10.35 13.24
N GLY A 189 -4.28 10.49 12.39
CA GLY A 189 -4.29 11.41 11.24
C GLY A 189 -5.46 11.13 10.30
N LEU A 190 -5.66 9.87 9.91
CA LEU A 190 -6.79 9.45 9.07
C LEU A 190 -8.15 9.73 9.73
N ILE A 191 -8.32 9.41 11.02
CA ILE A 191 -9.55 9.65 11.76
C ILE A 191 -9.90 11.15 11.75
N GLN A 192 -8.92 12.03 11.97
CA GLN A 192 -9.15 13.47 12.03
C GLN A 192 -9.59 14.05 10.67
N HIS A 193 -9.05 13.53 9.57
CA HIS A 193 -9.34 14.04 8.22
C HIS A 193 -10.51 13.33 7.52
N SER A 194 -10.96 12.17 8.03
CA SER A 194 -12.02 11.37 7.41
C SER A 194 -13.32 11.30 8.24
N GLN A 195 -13.61 12.30 9.07
CA GLN A 195 -14.77 12.28 9.98
C GLN A 195 -16.11 12.07 9.27
N GLN A 196 -16.31 12.74 8.12
CA GLN A 196 -17.54 12.58 7.35
C GLN A 196 -17.66 11.18 6.76
N GLU A 197 -16.56 10.63 6.20
CA GLU A 197 -16.53 9.27 5.68
C GLU A 197 -16.84 8.23 6.74
N LEU A 198 -16.29 8.40 7.94
CA LEU A 198 -16.56 7.52 9.10
C LEU A 198 -18.02 7.60 9.53
N ALA A 199 -18.62 8.80 9.56
CA ALA A 199 -20.01 8.99 9.89
C ALA A 199 -20.93 8.30 8.86
N ASP A 200 -20.66 8.46 7.56
CA ASP A 200 -21.43 7.86 6.45
C ASP A 200 -21.27 6.32 6.38
N ALA A 201 -20.17 5.82 6.90
CA ALA A 201 -19.86 4.39 6.91
C ALA A 201 -20.32 3.67 8.18
N GLN A 202 -20.76 4.41 9.20
CA GLN A 202 -21.13 3.85 10.49
C GLN A 202 -22.20 2.76 10.36
N GLY A 203 -22.02 1.64 11.05
CA GLY A 203 -22.95 0.50 11.05
C GLY A 203 -22.82 -0.43 9.85
N LYS A 204 -21.98 -0.14 8.87
CA LYS A 204 -21.68 -1.10 7.80
C LYS A 204 -20.80 -2.25 8.33
N ARG A 205 -20.82 -3.38 7.63
CA ARG A 205 -20.31 -4.68 8.09
C ARG A 205 -18.83 -4.67 8.51
N PHE A 206 -17.97 -3.97 7.75
CA PHE A 206 -16.52 -3.98 7.96
C PHE A 206 -15.99 -2.59 8.33
N ILE A 207 -16.70 -1.89 9.21
CA ILE A 207 -16.31 -0.58 9.72
C ILE A 207 -16.13 -0.67 11.23
N ARG A 208 -14.90 -0.44 11.71
CA ARG A 208 -14.61 -0.31 13.13
C ARG A 208 -14.96 1.08 13.64
N SER A 209 -15.37 1.16 14.88
CA SER A 209 -15.51 2.44 15.57
C SER A 209 -14.15 3.10 15.79
N VAL A 210 -14.15 4.42 15.91
CA VAL A 210 -12.94 5.20 16.24
C VAL A 210 -12.29 4.71 17.55
N ALA A 211 -13.12 4.35 18.54
CA ALA A 211 -12.62 3.83 19.81
C ALA A 211 -11.87 2.50 19.67
N GLU A 212 -12.40 1.58 18.84
CA GLU A 212 -11.73 0.31 18.56
C GLU A 212 -10.41 0.54 17.79
N MET A 213 -10.40 1.43 16.79
CA MET A 213 -9.18 1.74 16.03
C MET A 213 -8.08 2.33 16.92
N ARG A 214 -8.43 3.24 17.84
CA ARG A 214 -7.48 3.83 18.79
C ARG A 214 -6.96 2.86 19.84
N ALA A 215 -7.74 1.84 20.18
CA ALA A 215 -7.38 0.85 21.20
C ALA A 215 -6.56 -0.32 20.66
N TRP A 216 -6.43 -0.44 19.32
CA TRP A 216 -5.76 -1.58 18.72
C TRP A 216 -4.24 -1.41 18.67
N ASP A 217 -3.53 -2.53 18.91
CA ASP A 217 -2.07 -2.60 18.81
C ASP A 217 -1.64 -2.97 17.38
N TYR A 218 -0.99 -2.03 16.71
CA TYR A 218 -0.51 -2.17 15.34
C TYR A 218 0.84 -2.88 15.23
N GLN A 219 1.54 -3.14 16.34
CA GLN A 219 2.92 -3.60 16.34
C GLN A 219 3.12 -4.94 15.63
N GLN A 220 2.24 -5.92 15.89
CA GLN A 220 2.39 -7.26 15.32
C GLN A 220 2.41 -7.24 13.79
N MET A 221 1.52 -6.47 13.15
CA MET A 221 1.50 -6.39 11.69
C MET A 221 2.72 -5.62 11.15
N ASN A 222 3.18 -4.56 11.86
CA ASN A 222 4.38 -3.83 11.49
C ASN A 222 5.62 -4.72 11.51
N GLU A 223 5.78 -5.59 12.51
CA GLU A 223 6.88 -6.56 12.59
C GLU A 223 6.85 -7.56 11.42
N LYS A 224 5.65 -8.00 11.01
CA LYS A 224 5.49 -8.86 9.83
C LYS A 224 5.88 -8.13 8.54
N LEU A 225 5.49 -6.85 8.41
CA LEU A 225 5.89 -5.99 7.30
C LEU A 225 7.41 -5.83 7.24
N TRP A 226 8.05 -5.51 8.36
CA TRP A 226 9.51 -5.30 8.40
C TRP A 226 10.27 -6.55 7.99
N ARG A 227 9.84 -7.71 8.43
CA ARG A 227 10.42 -8.97 8.00
C ARG A 227 10.24 -9.19 6.49
N PHE A 228 9.04 -8.93 5.94
CA PHE A 228 8.81 -8.99 4.49
C PHE A 228 9.77 -8.10 3.72
N LEU A 229 9.95 -6.86 4.17
CA LEU A 229 10.83 -5.89 3.53
C LEU A 229 12.30 -6.33 3.57
N ASP A 230 12.76 -6.88 4.69
CA ASP A 230 14.12 -7.40 4.83
C ASP A 230 14.37 -8.60 3.91
N GLU A 231 13.43 -9.54 3.87
CA GLU A 231 13.52 -10.72 3.00
C GLU A 231 13.41 -10.34 1.52
N LEU A 232 12.57 -9.36 1.16
CA LEU A 232 12.47 -8.83 -0.21
C LEU A 232 13.80 -8.22 -0.67
N MET A 233 14.41 -7.42 0.19
CA MET A 233 15.73 -6.85 -0.09
C MET A 233 16.81 -7.90 -0.28
N LEU A 234 16.85 -8.89 0.61
CA LEU A 234 17.81 -9.99 0.52
C LEU A 234 17.62 -10.74 -0.81
N ALA A 235 16.38 -11.04 -1.17
CA ALA A 235 16.06 -11.72 -2.43
C ALA A 235 16.46 -10.89 -3.67
N HIS A 236 16.31 -9.55 -3.59
CA HIS A 236 16.71 -8.65 -4.67
C HIS A 236 18.23 -8.56 -4.83
N SER A 237 18.99 -8.56 -3.74
CA SER A 237 20.46 -8.45 -3.76
C SER A 237 21.18 -9.70 -4.30
N GLN A 238 20.48 -10.83 -4.39
CA GLN A 238 21.01 -12.11 -4.89
C GLN A 238 20.83 -12.31 -6.41
N LYS A 239 20.27 -11.33 -7.12
CA LYS A 239 20.03 -11.34 -8.58
C LYS A 239 20.87 -10.35 -9.33
#